data_0d4952c0e8e837b14c4db33d3f02bd64
#
_entry.id   0d4952c0e8e837b14c4db33d3f02bd64
#
_cell.length_a   1.000
_cell.length_b   1.000
_cell.length_c   1.000
_cell.angle_alpha   90.00
_cell.angle_beta   90.00
_cell.angle_gamma   90.00
#
_symmetry.space_group_name_H-M   'P 1'
#
loop_
_entity.id
_entity.type
_entity.pdbx_description
1 polymer ?
#
loop_
_entity_poly.entity_id
_entity_poly.type
_entity_poly.pdbx_seq_one_letter_code
_entity_poly.pdbx_strand_id
1 'polypeptide(L)'
;FYPELRPFFVEGSEQFDAPNKLVNTRSIVQPLGALKLTGKIPRTDIGLLTALDAATGTGDDRANPLFTIVRLRRDLGTESTAGIVFTDRSVGTRFNRVAGFDTRLQFRKTYSVEARYAASLTSDSTKRSGALWEGNVSSSGRGYGFRYSIQGFSPGFQTQSGFVNRVDFTKLQINQRVTFFGARGGW
;
A
#
# COMPACT_ATOMS: atom_id res chain seq x y z
N PHE A 1 -12.63 -1.85 -11.12
CA PHE A 1 -11.64 -0.80 -10.77
C PHE A 1 -11.22 -0.08 -12.05
N TYR A 2 -11.46 1.21 -12.15
CA TYR A 2 -11.04 2.02 -13.30
C TYR A 2 -9.66 2.62 -13.03
N PRO A 3 -8.74 2.68 -14.01
CA PRO A 3 -7.42 3.29 -13.84
C PRO A 3 -7.52 4.81 -13.66
N GLU A 4 -6.49 5.42 -13.07
CA GLU A 4 -6.33 6.86 -13.03
C GLU A 4 -6.00 7.37 -14.45
N LEU A 5 -6.68 8.40 -14.91
CA LEU A 5 -6.51 8.95 -16.26
C LEU A 5 -6.02 10.41 -16.26
N ARG A 6 -6.02 11.09 -15.11
CA ARG A 6 -5.58 12.50 -15.01
C ARG A 6 -4.06 12.58 -15.10
N PRO A 7 -3.48 13.28 -16.11
CA PRO A 7 -2.03 13.27 -16.38
C PRO A 7 -1.19 13.61 -15.14
N PHE A 8 -1.59 14.61 -14.37
CA PHE A 8 -0.89 15.02 -13.15
C PHE A 8 -0.74 13.88 -12.14
N PHE A 9 -1.74 13.02 -11.96
CA PHE A 9 -1.70 11.93 -11.01
C PHE A 9 -1.07 10.66 -11.60
N VAL A 10 -1.07 10.50 -12.92
CA VAL A 10 -0.46 9.36 -13.61
C VAL A 10 1.07 9.50 -13.69
N GLU A 11 1.56 10.67 -14.02
CA GLU A 11 3.00 10.93 -14.12
C GLU A 11 3.70 10.68 -12.78
N GLY A 12 4.73 9.82 -12.75
CA GLY A 12 5.47 9.46 -11.54
C GLY A 12 4.64 8.70 -10.49
N SER A 13 3.50 8.13 -10.86
CA SER A 13 2.62 7.39 -9.94
C SER A 13 3.29 6.15 -9.34
N GLU A 14 4.26 5.57 -10.03
CA GLU A 14 5.07 4.45 -9.55
C GLU A 14 5.84 4.76 -8.25
N GLN A 15 6.13 6.05 -7.99
CA GLN A 15 6.78 6.49 -6.75
C GLN A 15 5.85 6.43 -5.53
N PHE A 16 4.53 6.41 -5.77
CA PHE A 16 3.50 6.30 -4.75
C PHE A 16 2.95 4.89 -4.59
N ASP A 17 3.44 3.92 -5.38
CA ASP A 17 2.98 2.54 -5.27
C ASP A 17 3.24 2.01 -3.86
N ALA A 18 2.15 1.70 -3.19
CA ALA A 18 2.14 1.19 -1.83
C ALA A 18 1.29 -0.08 -1.76
N PRO A 19 1.75 -1.08 -1.01
CA PRO A 19 1.00 -2.31 -0.82
C PRO A 19 -0.42 -2.05 -0.31
N ASN A 20 -1.33 -3.00 -0.61
CA ASN A 20 -2.72 -2.98 -0.14
C ASN A 20 -3.50 -1.72 -0.54
N LYS A 21 -3.09 -1.06 -1.63
CA LYS A 21 -3.74 0.15 -2.15
C LYS A 21 -3.93 1.23 -1.08
N LEU A 22 -2.96 1.40 -0.19
CA LEU A 22 -2.96 2.45 0.83
C LEU A 22 -2.94 3.84 0.21
N VAL A 23 -2.48 3.96 -1.03
CA VAL A 23 -2.53 5.17 -1.85
C VAL A 23 -3.45 4.93 -3.05
N ASN A 24 -4.43 5.81 -3.22
CA ASN A 24 -5.33 5.84 -4.36
C ASN A 24 -5.68 7.31 -4.69
N THR A 25 -5.03 7.87 -5.68
CA THR A 25 -5.21 9.28 -6.08
C THR A 25 -6.62 9.61 -6.54
N ARG A 26 -7.43 8.60 -6.92
CA ARG A 26 -8.83 8.79 -7.28
C ARG A 26 -9.73 9.16 -6.11
N SER A 27 -9.26 9.03 -4.87
CA SER A 27 -9.96 9.57 -3.70
C SER A 27 -9.99 11.11 -3.70
N ILE A 28 -9.08 11.75 -4.47
CA ILE A 28 -9.08 13.19 -4.76
C ILE A 28 -9.96 13.39 -6.00
N VAL A 29 -11.17 13.92 -5.84
CA VAL A 29 -12.21 13.91 -6.89
C VAL A 29 -12.14 15.15 -7.76
N GLN A 30 -12.13 16.34 -7.15
CA GLN A 30 -12.14 17.65 -7.80
C GLN A 30 -11.05 18.54 -7.22
N PRO A 31 -9.76 18.30 -7.57
CA PRO A 31 -8.66 19.05 -6.99
C PRO A 31 -8.72 20.53 -7.37
N LEU A 32 -8.78 21.40 -6.38
CA LEU A 32 -8.67 22.85 -6.51
C LEU A 32 -7.21 23.28 -6.72
N GLY A 33 -6.28 22.52 -6.17
CA GLY A 33 -4.86 22.68 -6.33
C GLY A 33 -4.12 21.45 -5.82
N ALA A 34 -2.98 21.16 -6.43
CA ALA A 34 -2.14 20.03 -6.01
C ALA A 34 -0.67 20.34 -6.26
N LEU A 35 0.18 19.83 -5.38
CA LEU A 35 1.63 19.83 -5.51
C LEU A 35 2.12 18.39 -5.44
N LYS A 36 3.02 18.03 -6.34
CA LYS A 36 3.65 16.71 -6.35
C LYS A 36 5.16 16.88 -6.52
N LEU A 37 5.91 16.17 -5.70
CA LEU A 37 7.35 16.00 -5.81
C LEU A 37 7.63 14.51 -5.91
N THR A 38 8.24 14.09 -7.00
CA THR A 38 8.71 12.73 -7.20
C THR A 38 10.18 12.76 -7.60
N GLY A 39 10.95 11.79 -7.13
CA GLY A 39 12.35 11.72 -7.46
C GLY A 39 12.97 10.40 -7.08
N LYS A 40 14.13 10.13 -7.70
CA LYS A 40 14.97 9.00 -7.37
C LYS A 40 16.37 9.53 -7.07
N ILE A 41 16.78 9.38 -5.83
CA ILE A 41 18.18 9.52 -5.41
C ILE A 41 18.80 8.14 -5.34
N PRO A 42 20.13 7.99 -5.34
CA PRO A 42 20.73 6.66 -5.35
C PRO A 42 20.07 5.68 -4.37
N ARG A 43 19.45 4.61 -4.92
CA ARG A 43 18.78 3.54 -4.18
C ARG A 43 17.56 3.98 -3.35
N THR A 44 17.01 5.16 -3.54
CA THR A 44 15.84 5.63 -2.78
C THR A 44 14.87 6.38 -3.70
N ASP A 45 13.64 5.89 -3.76
CA ASP A 45 12.53 6.56 -4.42
C ASP A 45 11.79 7.43 -3.39
N ILE A 46 11.42 8.63 -3.80
CA ILE A 46 10.73 9.63 -2.98
C ILE A 46 9.47 10.07 -3.71
N GLY A 47 8.34 10.03 -3.02
CA GLY A 47 7.09 10.59 -3.46
C GLY A 47 6.46 11.45 -2.37
N LEU A 48 6.12 12.70 -2.69
CA LEU A 48 5.31 13.61 -1.90
C LEU A 48 4.20 14.15 -2.78
N LEU A 49 2.99 14.03 -2.33
CA LEU A 49 1.80 14.62 -2.96
C LEU A 49 0.98 15.32 -1.88
N THR A 50 0.61 16.57 -2.13
CA THR A 50 -0.44 17.24 -1.38
C THR A 50 -1.48 17.79 -2.35
N ALA A 51 -2.76 17.69 -2.00
CA ALA A 51 -3.84 18.17 -2.84
C ALA A 51 -4.99 18.71 -1.99
N LEU A 52 -5.49 19.87 -2.35
CA LEU A 52 -6.72 20.44 -1.79
C LEU A 52 -7.85 20.08 -2.74
N ASP A 53 -8.85 19.37 -2.25
CA ASP A 53 -10.01 18.93 -3.02
C ASP A 53 -11.21 19.85 -2.77
N ALA A 54 -12.14 19.93 -3.71
CA ALA A 54 -13.37 20.68 -3.50
C ALA A 54 -14.25 20.00 -2.46
N ALA A 55 -14.86 20.78 -1.59
CA ALA A 55 -15.85 20.28 -0.65
C ALA A 55 -17.07 19.74 -1.41
N THR A 56 -17.41 18.49 -1.19
CA THR A 56 -18.57 17.83 -1.79
C THR A 56 -19.74 17.69 -0.82
N GLY A 57 -19.55 18.10 0.44
CA GLY A 57 -20.52 17.96 1.51
C GLY A 57 -21.43 19.19 1.71
N THR A 58 -22.52 18.99 2.42
CA THR A 58 -23.45 20.02 2.89
C THR A 58 -23.32 20.18 4.41
N GLY A 59 -23.59 21.38 4.95
CA GLY A 59 -23.51 21.62 6.38
C GLY A 59 -22.07 21.79 6.89
N ASP A 60 -21.73 21.11 7.98
CA ASP A 60 -20.39 21.16 8.62
C ASP A 60 -19.26 20.55 7.75
N ASP A 61 -19.62 19.89 6.64
CA ASP A 61 -18.69 19.30 5.68
C ASP A 61 -18.25 20.26 4.57
N ARG A 62 -18.42 21.56 4.74
CA ARG A 62 -18.01 22.60 3.78
C ARG A 62 -16.51 22.83 3.69
N ALA A 63 -15.72 22.28 4.62
CA ALA A 63 -14.28 22.40 4.57
C ALA A 63 -13.72 21.55 3.43
N ASN A 64 -12.83 22.13 2.65
CA ASN A 64 -12.13 21.46 1.57
C ASN A 64 -11.23 20.35 2.14
N PRO A 65 -11.32 19.10 1.65
CA PRO A 65 -10.42 18.04 2.03
C PRO A 65 -8.97 18.34 1.62
N LEU A 66 -8.05 18.27 2.56
CA LEU A 66 -6.63 18.30 2.30
C LEU A 66 -6.08 16.88 2.36
N PHE A 67 -5.45 16.45 1.28
CA PHE A 67 -4.74 15.19 1.18
C PHE A 67 -3.24 15.42 1.26
N THR A 68 -2.54 14.61 2.04
CA THR A 68 -1.08 14.55 2.05
C THR A 68 -0.65 13.09 1.98
N ILE A 69 0.23 12.77 1.04
CA ILE A 69 0.74 11.42 0.81
C ILE A 69 2.27 11.51 0.74
N VAL A 70 2.94 10.71 1.56
CA VAL A 70 4.39 10.57 1.56
C VAL A 70 4.74 9.12 1.36
N ARG A 71 5.64 8.84 0.42
CA ARG A 71 6.18 7.51 0.17
C ARG A 71 7.69 7.60 0.06
N LEU A 72 8.38 6.75 0.81
CA LEU A 72 9.81 6.53 0.66
C LEU A 72 10.03 5.04 0.46
N ARG A 73 10.82 4.64 -0.53
CA ARG A 73 11.21 3.26 -0.78
C ARG A 73 12.71 3.20 -1.05
N ARG A 74 13.40 2.33 -0.35
CA ARG A 74 14.84 2.13 -0.47
C ARG A 74 15.17 0.73 -0.96
N ASP A 75 16.04 0.66 -1.95
CA ASP A 75 16.64 -0.60 -2.41
C ASP A 75 17.73 -1.02 -1.41
N LEU A 76 17.55 -2.19 -0.78
CA LEU A 76 18.50 -2.78 0.18
C LEU A 76 19.52 -3.71 -0.50
N GLY A 77 19.25 -4.09 -1.74
CA GLY A 77 20.06 -4.98 -2.56
C GLY A 77 19.55 -5.03 -3.99
N THR A 78 19.88 -6.06 -4.73
CA THR A 78 19.46 -6.21 -6.14
C THR A 78 17.95 -6.42 -6.27
N GLU A 79 17.35 -7.18 -5.34
CA GLU A 79 15.94 -7.56 -5.38
C GLU A 79 15.24 -7.37 -4.02
N SER A 80 15.89 -6.66 -3.10
CA SER A 80 15.35 -6.40 -1.75
C SER A 80 15.04 -4.93 -1.57
N THR A 81 13.90 -4.64 -1.00
CA THR A 81 13.41 -3.26 -0.78
C THR A 81 12.80 -3.12 0.59
N ALA A 82 12.84 -1.90 1.13
CA ALA A 82 12.05 -1.50 2.29
C ALA A 82 11.43 -0.13 2.03
N GLY A 83 10.25 0.09 2.54
CA GLY A 83 9.54 1.34 2.34
C GLY A 83 8.66 1.74 3.50
N ILE A 84 8.35 3.02 3.55
CA ILE A 84 7.38 3.61 4.46
C ILE A 84 6.36 4.42 3.66
N VAL A 85 5.14 4.45 4.12
CA VAL A 85 4.05 5.24 3.57
C VAL A 85 3.34 5.98 4.69
N PHE A 86 3.01 7.23 4.43
CA PHE A 86 2.14 8.02 5.29
C PHE A 86 1.07 8.67 4.42
N THR A 87 -0.18 8.61 4.86
CA THR A 87 -1.28 9.33 4.24
C THR A 87 -2.09 10.07 5.30
N ASP A 88 -2.46 11.29 5.00
CA ASP A 88 -3.39 12.09 5.80
C ASP A 88 -4.49 12.63 4.89
N ARG A 89 -5.72 12.52 5.32
CA ARG A 89 -6.85 13.23 4.77
C ARG A 89 -7.53 13.98 5.90
N SER A 90 -7.51 15.30 5.82
CA SER A 90 -8.06 16.20 6.84
C SER A 90 -9.20 17.04 6.27
N VAL A 91 -10.29 17.18 7.01
CA VAL A 91 -11.47 18.01 6.68
C VAL A 91 -11.90 18.76 7.95
N GLY A 92 -11.56 20.03 8.05
CA GLY A 92 -11.76 20.79 9.30
C GLY A 92 -11.02 20.15 10.46
N THR A 93 -11.74 19.71 11.48
CA THR A 93 -11.17 19.03 12.66
C THR A 93 -11.13 17.51 12.54
N ARG A 94 -11.73 16.94 11.48
CA ARG A 94 -11.77 15.51 11.22
C ARG A 94 -10.58 15.10 10.39
N PHE A 95 -10.05 13.89 10.64
CA PHE A 95 -8.94 13.37 9.89
C PHE A 95 -8.94 11.85 9.81
N ASN A 96 -8.28 11.33 8.79
CA ASN A 96 -7.88 9.92 8.69
C ASN A 96 -6.40 9.88 8.34
N ARG A 97 -5.60 9.30 9.22
CA ARG A 97 -4.15 9.15 9.10
C ARG A 97 -3.79 7.69 9.04
N VAL A 98 -2.94 7.33 8.09
CA VAL A 98 -2.39 5.98 7.98
C VAL A 98 -0.88 6.07 7.87
N ALA A 99 -0.19 5.31 8.71
CA ALA A 99 1.25 5.13 8.62
C ALA A 99 1.56 3.63 8.46
N GLY A 100 2.44 3.31 7.54
CA GLY A 100 2.78 1.93 7.26
C GLY A 100 4.22 1.74 6.82
N PHE A 101 4.67 0.50 6.91
CA PHE A 101 5.92 0.06 6.31
C PHE A 101 5.70 -1.22 5.51
N ASP A 102 6.57 -1.44 4.54
CA ASP A 102 6.64 -2.67 3.78
C ASP A 102 8.11 -3.04 3.53
N THR A 103 8.34 -4.31 3.41
CA THR A 103 9.64 -4.84 3.02
C THR A 103 9.49 -6.08 2.16
N ARG A 104 10.42 -6.22 1.22
CA ARG A 104 10.63 -7.43 0.44
C ARG A 104 12.12 -7.78 0.49
N LEU A 105 12.42 -8.96 0.99
CA LEU A 105 13.76 -9.46 1.13
C LEU A 105 13.93 -10.72 0.28
N GLN A 106 14.91 -10.71 -0.59
CA GLN A 106 15.25 -11.85 -1.47
C GLN A 106 16.54 -12.50 -0.98
N PHE A 107 16.50 -13.82 -0.77
CA PHE A 107 17.64 -14.61 -0.32
C PHE A 107 17.94 -15.72 -1.31
N ARG A 108 19.21 -15.92 -1.62
CA ARG A 108 19.68 -17.02 -2.46
C ARG A 108 18.89 -17.21 -3.78
N LYS A 109 18.36 -16.12 -4.35
CA LYS A 109 17.56 -16.09 -5.59
C LYS A 109 16.25 -16.89 -5.57
N THR A 110 16.04 -17.76 -4.60
CA THR A 110 14.89 -18.68 -4.54
C THR A 110 13.95 -18.41 -3.37
N TYR A 111 14.41 -17.77 -2.31
CA TYR A 111 13.62 -17.48 -1.13
C TYR A 111 13.25 -16.01 -1.08
N SER A 112 11.99 -15.70 -0.87
CA SER A 112 11.54 -14.34 -0.59
C SER A 112 10.73 -14.26 0.71
N VAL A 113 10.93 -13.17 1.43
CA VAL A 113 10.13 -12.78 2.60
C VAL A 113 9.57 -11.40 2.34
N GLU A 114 8.27 -11.26 2.47
CA GLU A 114 7.58 -9.97 2.41
C GLU A 114 6.84 -9.74 3.71
N ALA A 115 6.95 -8.54 4.25
CA ALA A 115 6.20 -8.12 5.42
C ALA A 115 5.65 -6.73 5.20
N ARG A 116 4.40 -6.51 5.64
CA ARG A 116 3.69 -5.25 5.52
C ARG A 116 2.89 -5.01 6.80
N TYR A 117 2.94 -3.79 7.28
CA TYR A 117 2.14 -3.38 8.41
C TYR A 117 1.71 -1.93 8.20
N ALA A 118 0.47 -1.62 8.54
CA ALA A 118 0.03 -0.24 8.64
C ALA A 118 -0.95 -0.06 9.78
N ALA A 119 -0.89 1.10 10.42
CA ALA A 119 -1.82 1.53 11.43
C ALA A 119 -2.62 2.73 10.92
N SER A 120 -3.90 2.76 11.20
CA SER A 120 -4.79 3.87 10.90
C SER A 120 -5.35 4.51 12.17
N LEU A 121 -5.50 5.81 12.12
CA LEU A 121 -6.19 6.61 13.13
C LEU A 121 -7.21 7.51 12.42
N THR A 122 -8.47 7.34 12.75
CA THR A 122 -9.58 8.15 12.22
C THR A 122 -10.22 8.91 13.36
N SER A 123 -10.42 10.20 13.16
CA SER A 123 -11.18 11.08 14.05
C SER A 123 -12.27 11.75 13.23
N ASP A 124 -13.46 11.25 13.38
CA ASP A 124 -14.71 11.85 12.87
C ASP A 124 -15.63 12.15 14.07
N SER A 125 -16.84 11.66 14.09
CA SER A 125 -17.72 11.73 15.27
C SER A 125 -17.20 10.87 16.44
N THR A 126 -16.38 9.85 16.15
CA THR A 126 -15.73 8.97 17.12
C THR A 126 -14.28 8.73 16.71
N LYS A 127 -13.39 8.53 17.71
CA LYS A 127 -12.02 8.11 17.43
C LYS A 127 -11.96 6.60 17.22
N ARG A 128 -11.40 6.19 16.11
CA ARG A 128 -11.20 4.78 15.76
C ARG A 128 -9.74 4.56 15.37
N SER A 129 -9.20 3.43 15.76
CA SER A 129 -7.87 2.99 15.34
C SER A 129 -7.94 1.56 14.85
N GLY A 130 -7.06 1.23 13.94
CA GLY A 130 -6.97 -0.11 13.41
C GLY A 130 -5.61 -0.38 12.78
N ALA A 131 -5.38 -1.65 12.46
CA ALA A 131 -4.14 -2.09 11.84
C ALA A 131 -4.44 -3.08 10.71
N LEU A 132 -3.54 -3.11 9.74
CA LEU A 132 -3.39 -4.20 8.78
C LEU A 132 -2.02 -4.84 8.95
N TRP A 133 -1.95 -6.12 8.69
CA TRP A 133 -0.70 -6.88 8.66
C TRP A 133 -0.73 -7.89 7.52
N GLU A 134 0.40 -8.07 6.89
CA GLU A 134 0.59 -9.09 5.87
C GLU A 134 2.02 -9.63 5.95
N GLY A 135 2.13 -10.95 5.89
CA GLY A 135 3.40 -11.66 5.81
C GLY A 135 3.34 -12.71 4.71
N ASN A 136 4.40 -12.85 3.95
CA ASN A 136 4.54 -13.87 2.94
C ASN A 136 5.97 -14.43 2.97
N VAL A 137 6.08 -15.74 3.03
CA VAL A 137 7.36 -16.45 2.88
C VAL A 137 7.19 -17.43 1.73
N SER A 138 8.08 -17.37 0.75
CA SER A 138 8.00 -18.26 -0.39
C SER A 138 9.38 -18.75 -0.85
N SER A 139 9.35 -19.93 -1.48
CA SER A 139 10.49 -20.52 -2.15
C SER A 139 10.09 -21.05 -3.52
N SER A 140 10.89 -20.75 -4.53
CA SER A 140 10.70 -21.17 -5.94
C SER A 140 11.71 -22.22 -6.38
N GLY A 141 12.00 -23.22 -5.53
CA GLY A 141 12.89 -24.32 -5.86
C GLY A 141 12.40 -25.16 -7.06
N ARG A 142 13.31 -25.77 -7.82
CA ARG A 142 13.00 -26.55 -9.03
C ARG A 142 12.11 -27.76 -8.74
N GLY A 143 12.44 -28.57 -7.71
CA GLY A 143 11.68 -29.76 -7.35
C GLY A 143 10.60 -29.49 -6.27
N TYR A 144 10.86 -28.57 -5.38
CA TYR A 144 9.96 -28.17 -4.31
C TYR A 144 9.85 -26.67 -4.20
N GLY A 145 8.64 -26.19 -4.12
CA GLY A 145 8.32 -24.79 -3.90
C GLY A 145 7.19 -24.62 -2.90
N PHE A 146 7.18 -23.53 -2.19
CA PHE A 146 6.11 -23.21 -1.26
C PHE A 146 5.81 -21.71 -1.20
N ARG A 147 4.61 -21.38 -0.76
CA ARG A 147 4.21 -20.03 -0.37
C ARG A 147 3.29 -20.10 0.84
N TYR A 148 3.70 -19.49 1.92
CA TYR A 148 2.92 -19.33 3.13
C TYR A 148 2.63 -17.84 3.31
N SER A 149 1.37 -17.47 3.42
CA SER A 149 0.97 -16.09 3.59
C SER A 149 -0.08 -15.94 4.69
N ILE A 150 0.06 -14.89 5.45
CA ILE A 150 -0.94 -14.41 6.40
C ILE A 150 -1.31 -12.98 6.05
N GLN A 151 -2.59 -12.65 6.10
CA GLN A 151 -3.08 -11.30 5.90
C GLN A 151 -4.23 -11.06 6.88
N GLY A 152 -4.25 -9.89 7.50
CA GLY A 152 -5.34 -9.51 8.38
C GLY A 152 -5.56 -8.01 8.42
N PHE A 153 -6.81 -7.65 8.74
CA PHE A 153 -7.27 -6.29 8.95
C PHE A 153 -8.12 -6.25 10.22
N SER A 154 -7.78 -5.39 11.15
CA SER A 154 -8.63 -5.20 12.34
C SER A 154 -9.93 -4.47 12.00
N PRO A 155 -11.00 -4.60 12.80
CA PRO A 155 -12.30 -3.98 12.54
C PRO A 155 -12.25 -2.45 12.36
N GLY A 156 -11.37 -1.78 13.10
CA GLY A 156 -11.24 -0.32 13.09
C GLY A 156 -10.30 0.23 12.00
N PHE A 157 -9.70 -0.63 11.17
CA PHE A 157 -8.81 -0.16 10.11
C PHE A 157 -9.56 0.59 9.02
N GLN A 158 -9.12 1.80 8.71
CA GLN A 158 -9.74 2.65 7.69
C GLN A 158 -8.67 3.47 6.96
N THR A 159 -8.78 3.57 5.63
CA THR A 159 -7.97 4.45 4.80
C THR A 159 -8.87 5.24 3.86
N GLN A 160 -8.82 6.57 3.94
CA GLN A 160 -9.60 7.49 3.09
C GLN A 160 -8.79 8.01 1.89
N SER A 161 -7.47 7.91 1.95
CA SER A 161 -6.56 8.18 0.82
C SER A 161 -6.22 6.92 0.01
N GLY A 162 -6.76 5.78 0.42
CA GLY A 162 -6.55 4.48 -0.20
C GLY A 162 -7.88 3.78 -0.50
N PHE A 163 -7.80 2.48 -0.73
CA PHE A 163 -8.97 1.66 -1.02
C PHE A 163 -8.86 0.28 -0.36
N VAL A 164 -9.68 0.04 0.65
CA VAL A 164 -9.80 -1.25 1.35
C VAL A 164 -11.25 -1.69 1.31
N ASN A 165 -11.51 -2.87 0.73
CA ASN A 165 -12.86 -3.38 0.51
C ASN A 165 -13.45 -4.07 1.73
N ARG A 166 -12.60 -4.67 2.57
CA ARG A 166 -13.04 -5.49 3.69
C ARG A 166 -12.03 -5.39 4.83
N VAL A 167 -12.55 -5.28 6.02
CA VAL A 167 -11.82 -5.33 7.30
C VAL A 167 -12.38 -6.45 8.16
N ASP A 168 -11.84 -6.63 9.36
CA ASP A 168 -12.29 -7.63 10.35
C ASP A 168 -12.14 -9.06 9.85
N PHE A 169 -10.94 -9.41 9.41
CA PHE A 169 -10.60 -10.78 9.07
C PHE A 169 -9.09 -11.06 9.23
N THR A 170 -8.79 -12.33 9.41
CA THR A 170 -7.43 -12.88 9.23
C THR A 170 -7.52 -14.06 8.28
N LYS A 171 -6.68 -14.06 7.26
CA LYS A 171 -6.58 -15.12 6.26
C LYS A 171 -5.20 -15.75 6.32
N LEU A 172 -5.15 -17.05 6.44
CA LEU A 172 -3.95 -17.87 6.27
C LEU A 172 -4.06 -18.63 4.95
N GLN A 173 -3.00 -18.61 4.16
CA GLN A 173 -2.93 -19.35 2.91
C GLN A 173 -1.62 -20.13 2.83
N ILE A 174 -1.73 -21.41 2.56
CA ILE A 174 -0.62 -22.37 2.47
C ILE A 174 -0.67 -22.98 1.09
N ASN A 175 0.39 -22.81 0.30
CA ASN A 175 0.55 -23.43 -0.99
C ASN A 175 1.88 -24.16 -1.03
N GLN A 176 1.87 -25.41 -1.50
CA GLN A 176 3.06 -26.22 -1.71
C GLN A 176 3.01 -26.84 -3.10
N ARG A 177 4.17 -26.94 -3.72
CA ARG A 177 4.33 -27.52 -5.05
C ARG A 177 5.50 -28.50 -5.01
N VAL A 178 5.23 -29.74 -5.43
CA VAL A 178 6.26 -30.74 -5.70
C VAL A 178 6.25 -31.00 -7.20
N THR A 179 7.41 -30.98 -7.83
CA THR A 179 7.57 -31.24 -9.28
C THR A 179 8.52 -32.42 -9.47
N PHE A 180 8.01 -33.46 -10.09
CA PHE A 180 8.80 -34.62 -10.50
C PHE A 180 9.24 -34.44 -11.96
N PHE A 181 10.51 -34.67 -12.21
CA PHE A 181 11.07 -34.60 -13.54
C PHE A 181 11.36 -36.04 -13.99
N GLY A 182 10.68 -36.52 -15.01
CA GLY A 182 10.99 -37.77 -15.68
C GLY A 182 12.31 -37.68 -16.43
N ALA A 183 13.02 -38.83 -16.56
CA ALA A 183 14.16 -38.93 -17.46
C ALA A 183 13.70 -38.78 -18.92
N ARG A 184 14.54 -38.19 -19.81
CA ARG A 184 14.24 -38.13 -21.25
C ARG A 184 14.03 -39.55 -21.79
N GLY A 185 12.84 -39.85 -22.31
CA GLY A 185 12.47 -41.19 -22.84
C GLY A 185 11.85 -42.13 -21.83
N GLY A 186 11.62 -41.69 -20.59
CA GLY A 186 10.88 -42.46 -19.58
C GLY A 186 9.38 -42.13 -19.58
N TRP A 187 8.63 -43.04 -20.13
CA TRP A 187 7.27 -43.44 -19.72
C TRP A 187 7.34 -44.84 -19.36
#